data_d8dcdcd9ed1e513161dd089cc11440f1
#
_entry.id   d8dcdcd9ed1e513161dd089cc11440f1
#
_cell.length_a   1.000
_cell.length_b   1.000
_cell.length_c   1.000
_cell.angle_alpha   90.00
_cell.angle_beta   90.00
_cell.angle_gamma   90.00
#
_symmetry.space_group_name_H-M   'P 1'
#
loop_
_entity.id
_entity.type
_entity.pdbx_description
1 polymer ?
#
loop_
_entity_poly.entity_id
_entity_poly.type
_entity_poly.pdbx_seq_one_letter_code
_entity_poly.pdbx_strand_id
1 'polypeptide(L)'
;MNLPATGPSPIVALVLGWIIPGAGHAYAGRWGKAVLFFVCITGLLVAGMVMGGGTVILWGQVWLLAQGGAGGPAFALIPISDHFAKSGVDWASRLHETGTLYTAVAGFLNILVMMDAYLKLAYPHAGTEKEAA
;
A
#
# COMPACT_ATOMS: atom_id res chain seq x y z
N MET A 1 -10.16 -34.32 -13.06
CA MET A 1 -9.21 -33.22 -13.01
C MET A 1 -9.97 -31.93 -13.32
N ASN A 2 -10.39 -31.21 -12.29
CA ASN A 2 -11.13 -29.97 -12.46
C ASN A 2 -10.11 -28.89 -12.85
N LEU A 3 -10.13 -28.49 -14.12
CA LEU A 3 -9.41 -27.31 -14.56
C LEU A 3 -9.90 -26.12 -13.72
N PRO A 4 -9.01 -25.34 -13.12
CA PRO A 4 -9.43 -24.18 -12.39
C PRO A 4 -10.18 -23.26 -13.34
N ALA A 5 -11.35 -22.78 -12.89
CA ALA A 5 -12.14 -21.83 -13.63
C ALA A 5 -11.23 -20.66 -14.05
N THR A 6 -11.34 -20.21 -15.30
CA THR A 6 -10.56 -19.11 -15.92
C THR A 6 -10.92 -17.75 -15.33
N GLY A 7 -10.98 -17.67 -14.00
CA GLY A 7 -11.24 -16.44 -13.26
C GLY A 7 -9.93 -15.75 -12.82
N PRO A 8 -10.00 -14.48 -12.41
CA PRO A 8 -8.83 -13.76 -11.93
C PRO A 8 -8.23 -14.45 -10.70
N SER A 9 -6.91 -14.69 -10.71
CA SER A 9 -6.20 -15.39 -9.64
C SER A 9 -6.09 -14.48 -8.40
N PRO A 10 -6.48 -14.95 -7.19
CA PRO A 10 -6.31 -14.19 -5.95
C PRO A 10 -4.86 -13.81 -5.65
N ILE A 11 -3.92 -14.70 -5.95
CA ILE A 11 -2.49 -14.47 -5.72
C ILE A 11 -1.96 -13.37 -6.63
N VAL A 12 -2.37 -13.36 -7.91
CA VAL A 12 -1.98 -12.31 -8.85
C VAL A 12 -2.52 -10.95 -8.39
N ALA A 13 -3.77 -10.90 -7.90
CA ALA A 13 -4.35 -9.68 -7.37
C ALA A 13 -3.57 -9.15 -6.15
N LEU A 14 -3.10 -10.05 -5.28
CA LEU A 14 -2.30 -9.71 -4.10
C LEU A 14 -0.95 -9.11 -4.52
N VAL A 15 -0.23 -9.75 -5.42
CA VAL A 15 1.08 -9.28 -5.92
C VAL A 15 0.95 -7.93 -6.65
N LEU A 16 -0.06 -7.79 -7.52
CA LEU A 16 -0.32 -6.53 -8.22
C LEU A 16 -0.68 -5.40 -7.24
N GLY A 17 -1.49 -5.69 -6.22
CA GLY A 17 -1.84 -4.73 -5.18
C GLY A 17 -0.65 -4.30 -4.32
N TRP A 18 0.38 -5.15 -4.19
CA TRP A 18 1.61 -4.78 -3.52
C TRP A 18 2.50 -3.89 -4.40
N ILE A 19 2.63 -4.19 -5.70
CA ILE A 19 3.44 -3.38 -6.63
C ILE A 19 2.81 -1.99 -6.80
N ILE A 20 1.50 -1.94 -7.02
CA ILE A 20 0.74 -0.68 -7.18
C ILE A 20 -0.49 -0.74 -6.27
N PRO A 21 -0.61 0.15 -5.27
CA PRO A 21 -1.78 0.21 -4.40
C PRO A 21 -3.09 0.25 -5.20
N GLY A 22 -4.03 -0.62 -4.86
CA GLY A 22 -5.31 -0.72 -5.56
C GLY A 22 -5.31 -1.56 -6.84
N ALA A 23 -4.16 -1.92 -7.44
CA ALA A 23 -4.11 -2.68 -8.69
C ALA A 23 -4.74 -4.07 -8.56
N GLY A 24 -4.72 -4.69 -7.38
CA GLY A 24 -5.44 -5.94 -7.12
C GLY A 24 -6.95 -5.81 -7.34
N HIS A 25 -7.55 -4.66 -6.98
CA HIS A 25 -8.96 -4.36 -7.23
C HIS A 25 -9.24 -4.06 -8.70
N ALA A 26 -8.31 -3.37 -9.40
CA ALA A 26 -8.41 -3.14 -10.83
C ALA A 26 -8.41 -4.47 -11.60
N TYR A 27 -7.52 -5.39 -11.22
CA TYR A 27 -7.44 -6.74 -11.79
C TYR A 27 -8.73 -7.55 -11.56
N ALA A 28 -9.39 -7.34 -10.42
CA ALA A 28 -10.71 -7.92 -10.12
C ALA A 28 -11.90 -7.18 -10.81
N GLY A 29 -11.64 -6.24 -11.72
CA GLY A 29 -12.66 -5.47 -12.43
C GLY A 29 -13.32 -4.35 -11.61
N ARG A 30 -12.78 -4.01 -10.42
CA ARG A 30 -13.35 -3.03 -9.48
C ARG A 30 -12.62 -1.69 -9.55
N TRP A 31 -12.70 -1.03 -10.69
CA TRP A 31 -11.95 0.19 -10.98
C TRP A 31 -12.21 1.35 -10.01
N GLY A 32 -13.46 1.54 -9.58
CA GLY A 32 -13.79 2.60 -8.61
C GLY A 32 -13.04 2.46 -7.28
N LYS A 33 -12.97 1.22 -6.76
CA LYS A 33 -12.20 0.92 -5.54
C LYS A 33 -10.69 1.01 -5.77
N ALA A 34 -10.23 0.55 -6.93
CA ALA A 34 -8.82 0.63 -7.31
C ALA A 34 -8.31 2.08 -7.29
N VAL A 35 -9.02 2.98 -7.94
CA VAL A 35 -8.68 4.42 -7.99
C VAL A 35 -8.75 5.04 -6.59
N LEU A 36 -9.81 4.75 -5.81
CA LEU A 36 -9.95 5.27 -4.45
C LEU A 36 -8.76 4.87 -3.58
N PHE A 37 -8.42 3.58 -3.54
CA PHE A 37 -7.31 3.09 -2.72
C PHE A 37 -5.95 3.61 -3.21
N PHE A 38 -5.76 3.69 -4.53
CA PHE A 38 -4.55 4.27 -5.10
C PHE A 38 -4.35 5.72 -4.65
N VAL A 39 -5.38 6.56 -4.77
CA VAL A 39 -5.32 7.98 -4.39
C VAL A 39 -5.11 8.13 -2.89
N CYS A 40 -5.83 7.38 -2.05
CA CYS A 40 -5.70 7.47 -0.60
C CYS A 40 -4.32 7.04 -0.11
N ILE A 41 -3.82 5.89 -0.57
CA ILE A 41 -2.53 5.36 -0.10
C ILE A 41 -1.37 6.20 -0.62
N THR A 42 -1.39 6.56 -1.90
CA THR A 42 -0.35 7.44 -2.48
C THR A 42 -0.41 8.84 -1.85
N GLY A 43 -1.61 9.36 -1.60
CA GLY A 43 -1.79 10.64 -0.91
C GLY A 43 -1.19 10.64 0.50
N LEU A 44 -1.38 9.56 1.28
CA LEU A 44 -0.77 9.41 2.60
C LEU A 44 0.76 9.32 2.52
N LEU A 45 1.30 8.58 1.53
CA LEU A 45 2.75 8.51 1.31
C LEU A 45 3.34 9.87 0.99
N VAL A 46 2.73 10.59 0.06
CA VAL A 46 3.18 11.94 -0.34
C VAL A 46 3.07 12.91 0.83
N ALA A 47 1.94 12.91 1.55
CA ALA A 47 1.75 13.76 2.73
C ALA A 47 2.82 13.47 3.80
N GLY A 48 3.08 12.18 4.08
CA GLY A 48 4.13 11.78 5.02
C GLY A 48 5.53 12.22 4.58
N MET A 49 5.84 12.08 3.29
CA MET A 49 7.10 12.56 2.72
C MET A 49 7.27 14.08 2.87
N VAL A 50 6.23 14.85 2.54
CA VAL A 50 6.25 16.32 2.64
C VAL A 50 6.42 16.76 4.10
N MET A 51 5.65 16.16 5.03
CA MET A 51 5.73 16.48 6.47
C MET A 51 7.09 16.12 7.06
N GLY A 52 7.68 15.03 6.64
CA GLY A 52 9.00 14.57 7.10
C GLY A 52 10.18 15.17 6.34
N GLY A 53 9.96 16.22 5.53
CA GLY A 53 11.04 16.89 4.78
C GLY A 53 11.70 16.00 3.74
N GLY A 54 10.99 14.99 3.23
CA GLY A 54 11.50 14.05 2.24
C GLY A 54 12.41 12.95 2.78
N THR A 55 12.58 12.82 4.11
CA THR A 55 13.61 11.97 4.73
C THR A 55 13.07 10.79 5.55
N VAL A 56 11.81 10.42 5.34
CA VAL A 56 11.12 9.45 6.21
C VAL A 56 11.22 7.99 5.77
N ILE A 57 11.60 7.71 4.53
CA ILE A 57 11.72 6.34 3.99
C ILE A 57 13.18 6.05 3.71
N LEU A 58 13.89 5.47 4.68
CA LEU A 58 15.34 5.22 4.60
C LEU A 58 15.65 3.75 4.83
N TRP A 59 16.72 3.26 4.19
CA TRP A 59 17.24 1.93 4.43
C TRP A 59 17.73 1.76 5.89
N GLY A 60 17.49 0.57 6.44
CA GLY A 60 17.96 0.22 7.78
C GLY A 60 17.09 0.71 8.93
N GLN A 61 16.02 1.42 8.65
CA GLN A 61 15.05 1.81 9.68
C GLN A 61 14.00 0.73 9.92
N VAL A 62 13.60 0.53 11.17
CA VAL A 62 12.56 -0.43 11.55
C VAL A 62 11.23 -0.10 10.88
N TRP A 63 10.94 1.18 10.69
CA TRP A 63 9.74 1.69 10.04
C TRP A 63 9.61 1.28 8.57
N LEU A 64 10.74 0.95 7.91
CA LEU A 64 10.72 0.47 6.53
C LEU A 64 9.92 -0.83 6.37
N LEU A 65 9.82 -1.65 7.42
CA LEU A 65 8.98 -2.85 7.39
C LEU A 65 7.51 -2.49 7.23
N ALA A 66 7.03 -1.50 7.98
CA ALA A 66 5.65 -1.02 7.87
C ALA A 66 5.43 -0.28 6.53
N GLN A 67 6.34 0.60 6.16
CA GLN A 67 6.31 1.38 4.92
C GLN A 67 6.39 0.49 3.67
N GLY A 68 7.15 -0.62 3.75
CA GLY A 68 7.28 -1.62 2.69
C GLY A 68 5.95 -2.32 2.34
N GLY A 69 4.97 -2.28 3.24
CA GLY A 69 3.59 -2.69 2.96
C GLY A 69 2.94 -1.88 1.82
N ALA A 70 3.33 -0.62 1.62
CA ALA A 70 2.88 0.20 0.49
C ALA A 70 3.51 -0.22 -0.85
N GLY A 71 4.50 -1.14 -0.82
CA GLY A 71 5.07 -1.78 -2.00
C GLY A 71 5.86 -0.84 -2.89
N GLY A 72 5.64 -0.94 -4.20
CA GLY A 72 6.41 -0.21 -5.22
C GLY A 72 6.59 1.28 -4.94
N PRO A 73 5.54 2.05 -4.63
CA PRO A 73 5.68 3.48 -4.34
C PRO A 73 6.61 3.79 -3.16
N ALA A 74 6.57 3.00 -2.08
CA ALA A 74 7.47 3.21 -0.95
C ALA A 74 8.93 2.99 -1.35
N PHE A 75 9.23 1.90 -2.06
CA PHE A 75 10.58 1.61 -2.53
C PHE A 75 11.09 2.64 -3.54
N ALA A 76 10.21 3.15 -4.41
CA ALA A 76 10.56 4.22 -5.36
C ALA A 76 10.93 5.54 -4.66
N LEU A 77 10.45 5.77 -3.45
CA LEU A 77 10.75 6.98 -2.67
C LEU A 77 12.06 6.90 -1.87
N ILE A 78 12.65 5.71 -1.68
CA ILE A 78 13.91 5.54 -0.94
C ILE A 78 15.05 6.39 -1.51
N PRO A 79 15.38 6.37 -2.82
CA PRO A 79 16.47 7.18 -3.35
C PRO A 79 16.22 8.68 -3.20
N ILE A 80 14.97 9.10 -3.19
CA ILE A 80 14.59 10.49 -2.93
C ILE A 80 14.87 10.83 -1.47
N SER A 81 14.45 9.98 -0.54
CA SER A 81 14.72 10.15 0.89
C SER A 81 16.22 10.16 1.20
N ASP A 82 17.00 9.26 0.60
CA ASP A 82 18.46 9.22 0.76
C ASP A 82 19.12 10.51 0.25
N HIS A 83 18.62 11.06 -0.85
CA HIS A 83 19.13 12.32 -1.39
C HIS A 83 18.93 13.48 -0.40
N PHE A 84 17.72 13.63 0.12
CA PHE A 84 17.41 14.67 1.11
C PHE A 84 18.09 14.45 2.47
N ALA A 85 18.25 13.20 2.88
CA ALA A 85 18.94 12.86 4.16
C ALA A 85 20.39 13.31 4.20
N LYS A 86 21.08 13.41 3.06
CA LYS A 86 22.44 13.92 2.95
C LYS A 86 22.56 15.40 3.33
N SER A 87 21.46 16.15 3.28
CA SER A 87 21.41 17.56 3.68
C SER A 87 21.24 17.75 5.20
N GLY A 88 21.11 16.67 5.95
CA GLY A 88 20.90 16.65 7.40
C GLY A 88 19.42 16.36 7.74
N VAL A 89 19.21 15.47 8.69
CA VAL A 89 17.88 15.07 9.17
C VAL A 89 17.72 15.52 10.62
N ASP A 90 16.68 16.28 10.89
CA ASP A 90 16.27 16.59 12.26
C ASP A 90 15.36 15.47 12.80
N TRP A 91 15.98 14.45 13.38
CA TRP A 91 15.30 13.29 13.95
C TRP A 91 14.39 13.62 15.15
N ALA A 92 14.63 14.76 15.81
CA ALA A 92 13.84 15.22 16.95
C ALA A 92 12.62 16.05 16.53
N SER A 93 12.47 16.33 15.24
CA SER A 93 11.34 17.07 14.74
C SER A 93 10.04 16.29 14.83
N ARG A 94 9.02 16.89 15.44
CA ARG A 94 7.66 16.29 15.48
C ARG A 94 7.09 16.05 14.08
N LEU A 95 7.45 16.88 13.12
CA LEU A 95 7.02 16.72 11.72
C LEU A 95 7.64 15.48 11.09
N HIS A 96 8.92 15.17 11.40
CA HIS A 96 9.58 13.96 10.93
C HIS A 96 8.91 12.68 11.49
N GLU A 97 8.63 12.66 12.79
CA GLU A 97 7.92 11.55 13.43
C GLU A 97 6.51 11.38 12.84
N THR A 98 5.77 12.47 12.68
CA THR A 98 4.43 12.43 12.07
C THR A 98 4.48 11.93 10.62
N GLY A 99 5.44 12.41 9.82
CA GLY A 99 5.65 11.95 8.45
C GLY A 99 5.94 10.46 8.36
N THR A 100 6.78 9.95 9.26
CA THR A 100 7.09 8.51 9.36
C THR A 100 5.83 7.70 9.70
N LEU A 101 4.98 8.18 10.61
CA LEU A 101 3.71 7.52 10.95
C LEU A 101 2.75 7.49 9.76
N TYR A 102 2.62 8.59 9.01
CA TYR A 102 1.76 8.65 7.83
C TYR A 102 2.18 7.64 6.76
N THR A 103 3.48 7.54 6.49
CA THR A 103 4.00 6.57 5.52
C THR A 103 3.86 5.12 6.01
N ALA A 104 4.02 4.86 7.29
CA ALA A 104 3.78 3.55 7.89
C ALA A 104 2.29 3.15 7.82
N VAL A 105 1.38 4.08 8.12
CA VAL A 105 -0.07 3.87 8.01
C VAL A 105 -0.45 3.57 6.56
N ALA A 106 0.12 4.28 5.58
CA ALA A 106 -0.09 3.99 4.17
C ALA A 106 0.28 2.54 3.82
N GLY A 107 1.39 2.04 4.36
CA GLY A 107 1.83 0.66 4.18
C GLY A 107 0.85 -0.36 4.78
N PHE A 108 0.40 -0.15 6.01
CA PHE A 108 -0.60 -1.03 6.64
C PHE A 108 -1.94 -1.01 5.91
N LEU A 109 -2.39 0.17 5.46
CA LEU A 109 -3.62 0.27 4.68
C LEU A 109 -3.51 -0.50 3.36
N ASN A 110 -2.36 -0.44 2.68
CA ASN A 110 -2.17 -1.22 1.46
C ASN A 110 -2.24 -2.73 1.72
N ILE A 111 -1.66 -3.22 2.82
CA ILE A 111 -1.78 -4.63 3.21
C ILE A 111 -3.26 -5.03 3.38
N LEU A 112 -4.06 -4.21 4.06
CA LEU A 112 -5.50 -4.45 4.22
C LEU A 112 -6.23 -4.45 2.87
N VAL A 113 -5.91 -3.52 1.98
CA VAL A 113 -6.47 -3.44 0.63
C VAL A 113 -6.12 -4.67 -0.21
N MET A 114 -4.88 -5.15 -0.12
CA MET A 114 -4.43 -6.37 -0.78
C MET A 114 -5.20 -7.59 -0.26
N MET A 115 -5.37 -7.70 1.07
CA MET A 115 -6.13 -8.78 1.69
C MET A 115 -7.60 -8.75 1.28
N ASP A 116 -8.23 -7.56 1.20
CA ASP A 116 -9.60 -7.42 0.72
C ASP A 116 -9.74 -7.89 -0.75
N ALA A 117 -8.80 -7.52 -1.62
CA ALA A 117 -8.79 -7.99 -2.99
C ALA A 117 -8.63 -9.51 -3.10
N TYR A 118 -7.69 -10.07 -2.31
CA TYR A 118 -7.44 -11.50 -2.24
C TYR A 118 -8.68 -12.28 -1.77
N LEU A 119 -9.26 -11.89 -0.64
CA LEU A 119 -10.41 -12.59 -0.05
C LEU A 119 -11.63 -12.58 -0.96
N LYS A 120 -11.88 -11.48 -1.66
CA LYS A 120 -13.01 -11.37 -2.59
C LYS A 120 -12.88 -12.24 -3.83
N LEU A 121 -11.65 -12.54 -4.24
CA LEU A 121 -11.39 -13.45 -5.34
C LEU A 121 -11.31 -14.91 -4.88
N ALA A 122 -10.79 -15.14 -3.68
CA ALA A 122 -10.68 -16.49 -3.11
C ALA A 122 -12.05 -17.03 -2.63
N TYR A 123 -12.93 -16.13 -2.11
CA TYR A 123 -14.23 -16.50 -1.53
C TYR A 123 -15.36 -15.65 -2.11
N PRO A 124 -15.71 -15.83 -3.41
CA PRO A 124 -16.71 -14.98 -4.09
C PRO A 124 -18.12 -15.09 -3.49
N HIS A 125 -18.45 -16.20 -2.82
CA HIS A 125 -19.79 -16.43 -2.26
C HIS A 125 -19.98 -15.92 -0.82
N ALA A 126 -18.92 -15.56 -0.11
CA ALA A 126 -19.03 -15.08 1.27
C ALA A 126 -19.74 -13.71 1.41
N GLY A 127 -19.88 -12.96 0.31
CA GLY A 127 -20.59 -11.68 0.27
C GLY A 127 -22.09 -11.79 0.06
N THR A 128 -22.56 -12.85 -0.60
CA THR A 128 -23.98 -13.02 -0.96
C THR A 128 -24.84 -13.54 0.19
N GLU A 129 -24.25 -14.27 1.13
CA GLU A 129 -24.97 -14.75 2.31
C GLU A 129 -25.34 -13.65 3.30
N LYS A 130 -24.55 -12.56 3.35
CA LYS A 130 -24.87 -11.42 4.23
C LYS A 130 -25.96 -10.49 3.67
N GLU A 131 -26.17 -10.49 2.36
CA GLU A 131 -27.26 -9.71 1.75
C GLU A 131 -28.60 -10.48 1.72
N ALA A 132 -28.56 -11.82 1.87
CA ALA A 132 -29.73 -12.68 1.90
C ALA A 132 -30.30 -12.94 3.31
N ALA A 133 -29.61 -12.47 4.35
CA ALA A 133 -30.06 -12.65 5.76
C ALA A 133 -30.84 -11.44 6.27
#